data_55cf2c2606b98b1c1fc6a5ba51b36722
#
_entry.id   55cf2c2606b98b1c1fc6a5ba51b36722
#
_cell.length_a   1.000
_cell.length_b   1.000
_cell.length_c   1.000
_cell.angle_alpha   90.00
_cell.angle_beta   90.00
_cell.angle_gamma   90.00
#
_symmetry.space_group_name_H-M   'P 1'
#
loop_
_entity.id
_entity.type
_entity.pdbx_description
1 polymer ?
#
loop_
_entity_poly.entity_id
_entity_poly.type
_entity_poly.pdbx_seq_one_letter_code
_entity_poly.pdbx_strand_id
1 'polypeptide(L)'
;GKNCTSRSGAVIGGEPQDDDYDGEATRVVVGGNCQIHEHVTIHRATGEGETVIGNNVRMMAGSHVGHNARVDDYAVLVNNSAVGGHAHIGERVILSGQSAVHQFCKVGRLTMVAGSCMVTRDVPPFSIITDTHPLRWRSTNKIGLQRNGFESDERDAVRSALSKLFVNEINRDSVAEELAQSDYDSVVEIAQFVRSSTR
;
A
#
# COMPACT_ATOMS: atom_id res chain seq x y z
N GLY A 1 3.56 -12.43 15.26
CA GLY A 1 4.82 -13.11 14.92
C GLY A 1 5.90 -12.96 16.00
N LYS A 2 7.08 -13.49 15.75
CA LYS A 2 8.22 -13.39 16.68
C LYS A 2 8.88 -12.02 16.60
N ASN A 3 9.54 -11.60 17.69
CA ASN A 3 10.38 -10.40 17.76
C ASN A 3 9.63 -9.08 17.45
N CYS A 4 8.32 -9.04 17.65
CA CYS A 4 7.55 -7.81 17.52
C CYS A 4 7.67 -6.94 18.78
N THR A 5 7.65 -5.63 18.59
CA THR A 5 7.54 -4.66 19.70
C THR A 5 6.23 -3.92 19.61
N SER A 6 5.56 -3.72 20.74
CA SER A 6 4.37 -2.89 20.85
C SER A 6 4.57 -1.82 21.94
N ARG A 7 4.11 -0.63 21.69
CA ARG A 7 4.23 0.53 22.61
C ARG A 7 2.89 0.86 23.28
N SER A 8 2.94 1.76 24.25
CA SER A 8 1.79 2.14 25.06
C SER A 8 0.61 2.62 24.22
N GLY A 9 -0.59 2.20 24.60
CA GLY A 9 -1.83 2.61 23.94
C GLY A 9 -2.10 1.97 22.57
N ALA A 10 -1.23 1.06 22.08
CA ALA A 10 -1.53 0.31 20.88
C ALA A 10 -2.69 -0.66 21.11
N VAL A 11 -3.66 -0.69 20.18
CA VAL A 11 -4.81 -1.59 20.19
C VAL A 11 -4.73 -2.53 18.97
N ILE A 12 -4.56 -3.82 19.22
CA ILE A 12 -4.43 -4.85 18.18
C ILE A 12 -5.60 -5.81 18.33
N GLY A 13 -6.39 -5.99 17.27
CA GLY A 13 -7.57 -6.85 17.28
C GLY A 13 -8.82 -6.17 17.87
N GLY A 14 -8.84 -4.84 17.92
CA GLY A 14 -10.04 -4.08 18.24
C GLY A 14 -11.20 -4.43 17.30
N GLU A 15 -12.43 -4.20 17.73
CA GLU A 15 -13.61 -4.41 16.91
C GLU A 15 -13.59 -3.54 15.65
N PRO A 16 -14.08 -4.07 14.51
CA PRO A 16 -14.21 -3.29 13.30
C PRO A 16 -15.06 -2.03 13.52
N GLN A 17 -14.69 -0.95 12.87
CA GLN A 17 -15.55 0.24 12.75
C GLN A 17 -16.38 0.08 11.47
N ASP A 18 -17.29 -0.87 11.48
CA ASP A 18 -18.09 -1.29 10.34
C ASP A 18 -19.50 -1.63 10.81
N ASP A 19 -20.51 -1.05 10.20
CA ASP A 19 -21.91 -1.23 10.59
C ASP A 19 -22.41 -2.66 10.29
N ASP A 20 -21.72 -3.38 9.39
CA ASP A 20 -22.05 -4.77 9.05
C ASP A 20 -21.45 -5.81 10.05
N TYR A 21 -20.65 -5.36 11.02
CA TYR A 21 -20.08 -6.25 12.03
C TYR A 21 -21.13 -6.70 13.06
N ASP A 22 -21.39 -8.01 13.17
CA ASP A 22 -22.36 -8.61 14.08
C ASP A 22 -21.70 -9.52 15.17
N GLY A 23 -20.47 -9.23 15.54
CA GLY A 23 -19.79 -9.95 16.63
C GLY A 23 -19.09 -11.24 16.21
N GLU A 24 -18.91 -11.48 14.93
CA GLU A 24 -18.25 -12.68 14.40
C GLU A 24 -16.80 -12.82 14.87
N ALA A 25 -16.35 -14.06 15.05
CA ALA A 25 -15.04 -14.41 15.57
C ALA A 25 -13.96 -14.28 14.48
N THR A 26 -13.53 -13.07 14.21
CA THR A 26 -12.44 -12.73 13.27
C THR A 26 -11.15 -12.39 14.00
N ARG A 27 -10.08 -12.16 13.28
CA ARG A 27 -8.76 -11.93 13.89
C ARG A 27 -7.87 -10.97 13.11
N VAL A 28 -6.80 -10.53 13.79
CA VAL A 28 -5.64 -9.88 13.20
C VAL A 28 -4.48 -10.87 13.19
N VAL A 29 -3.79 -10.98 12.08
CA VAL A 29 -2.53 -11.73 11.94
C VAL A 29 -1.40 -10.74 11.77
N VAL A 30 -0.36 -10.83 12.62
CA VAL A 30 0.83 -9.97 12.55
C VAL A 30 2.05 -10.85 12.31
N GLY A 31 2.81 -10.56 11.27
CA GLY A 31 4.08 -11.21 10.95
C GLY A 31 5.18 -10.93 11.97
N GLY A 32 6.38 -11.39 11.68
CA GLY A 32 7.55 -11.23 12.56
C GLY A 32 8.25 -9.87 12.43
N ASN A 33 9.02 -9.50 13.46
CA ASN A 33 9.90 -8.32 13.51
C ASN A 33 9.17 -6.97 13.29
N CYS A 34 7.87 -6.89 13.57
CA CYS A 34 7.11 -5.66 13.43
C CYS A 34 7.35 -4.69 14.59
N GLN A 35 7.33 -3.41 14.28
CA GLN A 35 7.43 -2.32 15.24
C GLN A 35 6.10 -1.55 15.27
N ILE A 36 5.36 -1.68 16.36
CA ILE A 36 4.04 -1.05 16.55
C ILE A 36 4.20 0.01 17.62
N HIS A 37 4.14 1.29 17.22
CA HIS A 37 4.37 2.42 18.12
C HIS A 37 3.10 2.81 18.88
N GLU A 38 3.18 3.94 19.60
CA GLU A 38 2.15 4.42 20.53
C GLU A 38 0.83 4.68 19.78
N HIS A 39 -0.27 4.28 20.39
CA HIS A 39 -1.64 4.54 19.91
C HIS A 39 -1.93 4.06 18.49
N VAL A 40 -1.16 3.11 17.98
CA VAL A 40 -1.49 2.41 16.73
C VAL A 40 -2.76 1.59 16.95
N THR A 41 -3.65 1.57 15.96
CA THR A 41 -4.85 0.73 16.00
C THR A 41 -4.89 -0.20 14.79
N ILE A 42 -5.17 -1.50 15.04
CA ILE A 42 -5.35 -2.52 14.01
C ILE A 42 -6.65 -3.24 14.34
N HIS A 43 -7.66 -3.07 13.51
CA HIS A 43 -8.96 -3.70 13.71
C HIS A 43 -9.01 -5.10 13.10
N ARG A 44 -9.71 -6.04 13.74
CA ARG A 44 -9.98 -7.35 13.18
C ARG A 44 -10.97 -7.26 12.02
N ALA A 45 -11.14 -8.32 11.26
CA ALA A 45 -12.00 -8.32 10.08
C ALA A 45 -13.49 -8.27 10.45
N THR A 46 -14.31 -7.81 9.51
CA THR A 46 -15.77 -7.96 9.49
C THR A 46 -16.12 -9.14 8.58
N GLY A 47 -17.19 -9.87 8.88
CA GLY A 47 -17.63 -11.03 8.12
C GLY A 47 -16.63 -12.17 8.21
N GLU A 48 -16.08 -12.58 7.09
CA GLU A 48 -15.09 -13.65 7.02
C GLU A 48 -13.67 -13.13 6.80
N GLY A 49 -12.67 -13.90 7.24
CA GLY A 49 -11.26 -13.63 6.98
C GLY A 49 -10.53 -12.96 8.14
N GLU A 50 -9.53 -12.20 7.79
CA GLU A 50 -8.59 -11.62 8.75
C GLU A 50 -7.99 -10.29 8.23
N THR A 51 -7.59 -9.43 9.15
CA THR A 51 -6.71 -8.30 8.85
C THR A 51 -5.27 -8.77 8.97
N VAL A 52 -4.43 -8.50 7.98
CA VAL A 52 -3.08 -9.08 7.89
C VAL A 52 -2.02 -7.99 7.84
N ILE A 53 -1.05 -8.10 8.75
CA ILE A 53 0.18 -7.32 8.76
C ILE A 53 1.33 -8.28 8.47
N GLY A 54 2.11 -8.01 7.43
CA GLY A 54 3.28 -8.79 7.03
C GLY A 54 4.45 -8.71 8.01
N ASN A 55 5.62 -9.14 7.56
CA ASN A 55 6.84 -9.12 8.36
C ASN A 55 7.56 -7.78 8.24
N ASN A 56 8.36 -7.42 9.27
CA ASN A 56 9.21 -6.23 9.26
C ASN A 56 8.44 -4.92 9.02
N VAL A 57 7.14 -4.89 9.27
CA VAL A 57 6.31 -3.70 9.12
C VAL A 57 6.57 -2.74 10.28
N ARG A 58 6.69 -1.45 9.95
CA ARG A 58 6.81 -0.39 10.94
C ARG A 58 5.59 0.52 10.91
N MET A 59 4.87 0.55 12.00
CA MET A 59 3.69 1.38 12.22
C MET A 59 4.02 2.45 13.26
N MET A 60 4.16 3.71 12.81
CA MET A 60 4.51 4.82 13.70
C MET A 60 3.28 5.33 14.45
N ALA A 61 3.52 6.17 15.43
CA ALA A 61 2.51 6.58 16.39
C ALA A 61 1.22 7.10 15.74
N GLY A 62 0.08 6.64 16.22
CA GLY A 62 -1.25 7.01 15.77
C GLY A 62 -1.64 6.47 14.39
N SER A 63 -0.83 5.63 13.74
CA SER A 63 -1.25 5.03 12.47
C SER A 63 -2.37 4.00 12.69
N HIS A 64 -3.20 3.81 11.66
CA HIS A 64 -4.38 2.96 11.71
C HIS A 64 -4.43 1.97 10.55
N VAL A 65 -4.89 0.74 10.83
CA VAL A 65 -5.24 -0.27 9.83
C VAL A 65 -6.66 -0.75 10.09
N GLY A 66 -7.54 -0.51 9.12
CA GLY A 66 -8.94 -0.92 9.13
C GLY A 66 -9.12 -2.44 8.94
N HIS A 67 -10.34 -2.87 9.16
CA HIS A 67 -10.77 -4.27 9.06
C HIS A 67 -10.50 -4.86 7.67
N ASN A 68 -10.22 -6.15 7.58
CA ASN A 68 -9.96 -6.87 6.32
C ASN A 68 -8.81 -6.30 5.45
N ALA A 69 -8.09 -5.30 5.95
CA ALA A 69 -6.97 -4.72 5.20
C ALA A 69 -5.74 -5.64 5.24
N ARG A 70 -4.91 -5.51 4.22
CA ARG A 70 -3.65 -6.21 4.11
C ARG A 70 -2.49 -5.24 3.97
N VAL A 71 -1.47 -5.40 4.79
CA VAL A 71 -0.21 -4.64 4.71
C VAL A 71 0.91 -5.65 4.53
N ASP A 72 1.58 -5.62 3.39
CA ASP A 72 2.64 -6.55 3.05
C ASP A 72 3.97 -6.18 3.75
N ASP A 73 4.97 -7.03 3.56
CA ASP A 73 6.27 -6.97 4.24
C ASP A 73 7.00 -5.64 4.04
N TYR A 74 7.76 -5.23 5.04
CA TYR A 74 8.60 -4.02 5.03
C TYR A 74 7.85 -2.70 4.79
N ALA A 75 6.53 -2.67 4.80
CA ALA A 75 5.79 -1.41 4.69
C ALA A 75 6.04 -0.50 5.90
N VAL A 76 5.97 0.80 5.65
CA VAL A 76 6.14 1.84 6.68
C VAL A 76 4.90 2.74 6.68
N LEU A 77 4.16 2.71 7.78
CA LEU A 77 3.05 3.59 8.06
C LEU A 77 3.55 4.70 8.99
N VAL A 78 3.75 5.90 8.45
CA VAL A 78 4.27 7.03 9.22
C VAL A 78 3.15 7.62 10.11
N ASN A 79 3.51 8.45 11.06
CA ASN A 79 2.60 9.01 12.07
C ASN A 79 1.24 9.44 11.51
N ASN A 80 0.17 8.98 12.15
CA ASN A 80 -1.22 9.30 11.81
C ASN A 80 -1.63 8.94 10.36
N SER A 81 -0.91 8.04 9.69
CA SER A 81 -1.39 7.49 8.42
C SER A 81 -2.49 6.47 8.65
N ALA A 82 -3.41 6.34 7.69
CA ALA A 82 -4.56 5.45 7.82
C ALA A 82 -4.74 4.56 6.58
N VAL A 83 -5.05 3.29 6.83
CA VAL A 83 -5.41 2.29 5.82
C VAL A 83 -6.87 1.92 6.04
N GLY A 84 -7.72 2.22 5.07
CA GLY A 84 -9.15 1.89 5.10
C GLY A 84 -9.43 0.40 5.00
N GLY A 85 -10.66 0.01 5.34
CA GLY A 85 -11.09 -1.39 5.26
C GLY A 85 -10.88 -2.01 3.89
N HIS A 86 -10.49 -3.30 3.83
CA HIS A 86 -10.22 -4.05 2.59
C HIS A 86 -9.11 -3.46 1.69
N ALA A 87 -8.40 -2.41 2.12
CA ALA A 87 -7.30 -1.87 1.33
C ALA A 87 -6.07 -2.80 1.36
N HIS A 88 -5.30 -2.79 0.29
CA HIS A 88 -4.06 -3.56 0.20
C HIS A 88 -2.86 -2.64 -0.01
N ILE A 89 -1.92 -2.72 0.92
CA ILE A 89 -0.66 -1.98 0.91
C ILE A 89 0.46 -2.95 0.56
N GLY A 90 1.05 -2.77 -0.60
CA GLY A 90 2.10 -3.64 -1.12
C GLY A 90 3.43 -3.54 -0.36
N GLU A 91 4.31 -4.47 -0.67
CA GLU A 91 5.64 -4.58 -0.04
C GLU A 91 6.44 -3.28 -0.15
N ARG A 92 7.11 -2.87 0.93
CA ARG A 92 7.97 -1.67 0.99
C ARG A 92 7.26 -0.36 0.63
N VAL A 93 5.94 -0.30 0.70
CA VAL A 93 5.20 0.96 0.57
C VAL A 93 5.49 1.87 1.75
N ILE A 94 5.62 3.15 1.49
CA ILE A 94 5.71 4.19 2.51
C ILE A 94 4.47 5.07 2.44
N LEU A 95 3.62 4.99 3.46
CA LEU A 95 2.56 5.96 3.69
C LEU A 95 3.12 7.06 4.59
N SER A 96 3.37 8.24 4.02
CA SER A 96 3.91 9.38 4.78
C SER A 96 2.91 9.92 5.79
N GLY A 97 3.37 10.78 6.68
CA GLY A 97 2.53 11.27 7.79
C GLY A 97 1.20 11.86 7.34
N GLN A 98 0.13 11.54 8.07
CA GLN A 98 -1.25 11.99 7.80
C GLN A 98 -1.80 11.59 6.42
N SER A 99 -1.14 10.70 5.69
CA SER A 99 -1.69 10.16 4.44
C SER A 99 -2.74 9.09 4.75
N ALA A 100 -3.68 8.88 3.82
CA ALA A 100 -4.67 7.84 3.97
C ALA A 100 -4.92 7.10 2.66
N VAL A 101 -5.33 5.83 2.77
CA VAL A 101 -5.75 5.00 1.65
C VAL A 101 -7.21 4.64 1.85
N HIS A 102 -8.05 5.00 0.87
CA HIS A 102 -9.48 4.71 0.91
C HIS A 102 -9.73 3.20 0.89
N GLN A 103 -10.84 2.79 1.50
CA GLN A 103 -11.25 1.38 1.50
C GLN A 103 -11.27 0.77 0.10
N PHE A 104 -10.90 -0.50 0.00
CA PHE A 104 -10.80 -1.31 -1.22
C PHE A 104 -9.72 -0.86 -2.22
N CYS A 105 -8.96 0.19 -1.94
CA CYS A 105 -7.87 0.61 -2.83
C CYS A 105 -6.62 -0.26 -2.64
N LYS A 106 -5.87 -0.42 -3.74
CA LYS A 106 -4.59 -1.12 -3.76
C LYS A 106 -3.45 -0.14 -4.01
N VAL A 107 -2.40 -0.25 -3.22
CA VAL A 107 -1.15 0.51 -3.43
C VAL A 107 -0.04 -0.49 -3.73
N GLY A 108 0.45 -0.48 -4.96
CA GLY A 108 1.49 -1.40 -5.42
C GLY A 108 2.83 -1.22 -4.69
N ARG A 109 3.64 -2.26 -4.67
CA ARG A 109 4.91 -2.29 -3.92
C ARG A 109 5.84 -1.15 -4.27
N LEU A 110 6.75 -0.80 -3.34
CA LEU A 110 7.73 0.28 -3.51
C LEU A 110 7.12 1.65 -3.87
N THR A 111 5.82 1.82 -3.67
CA THR A 111 5.15 3.13 -3.81
C THR A 111 5.42 4.01 -2.60
N MET A 112 5.56 5.30 -2.82
CA MET A 112 5.61 6.32 -1.78
C MET A 112 4.40 7.26 -1.93
N VAL A 113 3.59 7.34 -0.90
CA VAL A 113 2.47 8.27 -0.78
C VAL A 113 2.93 9.46 0.05
N ALA A 114 2.84 10.65 -0.51
CA ALA A 114 3.27 11.89 0.16
C ALA A 114 2.43 12.20 1.41
N GLY A 115 2.96 13.02 2.30
CA GLY A 115 2.23 13.45 3.50
C GLY A 115 0.93 14.15 3.18
N SER A 116 -0.09 13.94 4.01
CA SER A 116 -1.44 14.49 3.87
C SER A 116 -2.15 14.14 2.55
N CYS A 117 -1.67 13.13 1.81
CA CYS A 117 -2.26 12.67 0.57
C CYS A 117 -3.35 11.62 0.84
N MET A 118 -4.51 11.74 0.18
CA MET A 118 -5.58 10.75 0.21
C MET A 118 -5.59 9.93 -1.07
N VAL A 119 -5.27 8.65 -0.98
CA VAL A 119 -5.35 7.69 -2.08
C VAL A 119 -6.79 7.22 -2.23
N THR A 120 -7.46 7.60 -3.33
CA THR A 120 -8.86 7.29 -3.60
C THR A 120 -9.07 6.30 -4.74
N ARG A 121 -7.99 5.82 -5.35
CA ARG A 121 -7.98 4.81 -6.42
C ARG A 121 -6.72 3.97 -6.35
N ASP A 122 -6.69 2.88 -7.10
CA ASP A 122 -5.54 1.99 -7.18
C ASP A 122 -4.29 2.72 -7.72
N VAL A 123 -3.15 2.46 -7.09
CA VAL A 123 -1.86 3.08 -7.42
C VAL A 123 -0.87 2.01 -7.86
N PRO A 124 -0.38 2.05 -9.10
CA PRO A 124 0.60 1.09 -9.60
C PRO A 124 1.90 1.10 -8.80
N PRO A 125 2.62 -0.04 -8.76
CA PRO A 125 3.90 -0.15 -8.06
C PRO A 125 4.92 0.88 -8.54
N PHE A 126 5.91 1.16 -7.71
CA PHE A 126 7.07 2.02 -7.98
C PHE A 126 6.75 3.51 -8.13
N SER A 127 5.55 3.95 -7.80
CA SER A 127 5.07 5.32 -7.96
C SER A 127 5.43 6.23 -6.77
N ILE A 128 5.56 7.52 -7.04
CA ILE A 128 5.43 8.57 -6.01
C ILE A 128 4.14 9.32 -6.30
N ILE A 129 3.24 9.31 -5.33
CA ILE A 129 1.92 9.93 -5.42
C ILE A 129 1.88 11.16 -4.52
N THR A 130 1.36 12.25 -5.07
CA THR A 130 1.11 13.50 -4.36
C THR A 130 -0.30 13.98 -4.63
N ASP A 131 -0.74 14.93 -3.85
CA ASP A 131 -2.02 15.60 -3.96
C ASP A 131 -3.24 14.68 -3.72
N THR A 132 -4.35 15.28 -3.41
CA THR A 132 -5.55 14.57 -3.01
C THR A 132 -6.67 14.69 -4.05
N HIS A 133 -6.77 15.84 -4.71
CA HIS A 133 -7.86 16.13 -5.65
C HIS A 133 -7.35 17.00 -6.82
N PRO A 134 -7.09 16.42 -7.97
CA PRO A 134 -7.04 14.97 -8.28
C PRO A 134 -5.78 14.31 -7.72
N LEU A 135 -5.86 13.02 -7.42
CA LEU A 135 -4.69 12.20 -7.09
C LEU A 135 -3.70 12.24 -8.25
N ARG A 136 -2.46 12.63 -7.98
CA ARG A 136 -1.43 12.82 -9.02
C ARG A 136 -0.26 11.89 -8.84
N TRP A 137 0.13 11.25 -9.92
CA TRP A 137 1.45 10.65 -10.05
C TRP A 137 2.49 11.76 -10.20
N ARG A 138 3.43 11.84 -9.27
CA ARG A 138 4.50 12.83 -9.28
C ARG A 138 5.70 12.37 -10.09
N SER A 139 6.10 11.12 -9.86
CA SER A 139 7.27 10.51 -10.50
C SER A 139 7.37 9.02 -10.15
N THR A 140 8.35 8.36 -10.72
CA THR A 140 8.79 7.03 -10.29
C THR A 140 9.62 7.14 -9.01
N ASN A 141 9.46 6.19 -8.08
CA ASN A 141 10.25 6.10 -6.86
C ASN A 141 11.70 5.62 -7.15
N LYS A 142 12.46 6.44 -7.86
CA LYS A 142 13.83 6.13 -8.29
C LYS A 142 14.74 5.71 -7.13
N ILE A 143 14.64 6.41 -5.99
CA ILE A 143 15.47 6.12 -4.81
C ILE A 143 15.07 4.77 -4.21
N GLY A 144 13.77 4.49 -4.10
CA GLY A 144 13.28 3.20 -3.63
C GLY A 144 13.76 2.05 -4.51
N LEU A 145 13.64 2.18 -5.83
CA LEU A 145 14.14 1.21 -6.79
C LEU A 145 15.64 0.96 -6.63
N GLN A 146 16.45 2.02 -6.61
CA GLN A 146 17.90 1.92 -6.46
C GLN A 146 18.31 1.20 -5.16
N ARG A 147 17.67 1.52 -4.02
CA ARG A 147 17.94 0.88 -2.72
C ARG A 147 17.55 -0.59 -2.69
N ASN A 148 16.68 -1.02 -3.59
CA ASN A 148 16.24 -2.40 -3.71
C ASN A 148 16.89 -3.15 -4.88
N GLY A 149 18.01 -2.65 -5.40
CA GLY A 149 18.87 -3.36 -6.34
C GLY A 149 18.44 -3.31 -7.80
N PHE A 150 17.51 -2.42 -8.17
CA PHE A 150 17.14 -2.25 -9.57
C PHE A 150 18.25 -1.55 -10.35
N GLU A 151 18.68 -2.13 -11.46
CA GLU A 151 19.69 -1.56 -12.34
C GLU A 151 19.18 -0.32 -13.08
N SER A 152 20.09 0.47 -13.67
CA SER A 152 19.76 1.75 -14.30
C SER A 152 18.73 1.59 -15.40
N ASP A 153 18.95 0.62 -16.28
CA ASP A 153 18.13 0.40 -17.48
C ASP A 153 16.72 -0.05 -17.10
N GLU A 154 16.61 -0.91 -16.06
CA GLU A 154 15.31 -1.34 -15.53
C GLU A 154 14.56 -0.17 -14.88
N ARG A 155 15.27 0.71 -14.11
CA ARG A 155 14.64 1.91 -13.54
C ARG A 155 14.12 2.87 -14.62
N ASP A 156 14.83 2.98 -15.73
CA ASP A 156 14.40 3.82 -16.86
C ASP A 156 13.21 3.18 -17.61
N ALA A 157 13.18 1.85 -17.73
CA ALA A 157 12.03 1.11 -18.27
C ALA A 157 10.78 1.30 -17.41
N VAL A 158 10.89 1.15 -16.07
CA VAL A 158 9.81 1.41 -15.11
C VAL A 158 9.31 2.86 -15.22
N ARG A 159 10.22 3.84 -15.32
CA ARG A 159 9.84 5.25 -15.49
C ARG A 159 9.07 5.47 -16.78
N SER A 160 9.52 4.89 -17.88
CA SER A 160 8.84 4.99 -19.17
C SER A 160 7.45 4.38 -19.12
N ALA A 161 7.30 3.21 -18.51
CA ALA A 161 6.01 2.52 -18.34
C ALA A 161 5.02 3.36 -17.53
N LEU A 162 5.41 3.86 -16.38
CA LEU A 162 4.56 4.71 -15.54
C LEU A 162 4.22 6.05 -16.23
N SER A 163 5.17 6.64 -16.96
CA SER A 163 4.90 7.85 -17.74
C SER A 163 3.84 7.62 -18.81
N LYS A 164 3.88 6.50 -19.52
CA LYS A 164 2.84 6.13 -20.50
C LYS A 164 1.46 6.01 -19.87
N LEU A 165 1.36 5.44 -18.66
CA LEU A 165 0.09 5.25 -17.97
C LEU A 165 -0.53 6.54 -17.43
N PHE A 166 0.29 7.50 -17.02
CA PHE A 166 -0.18 8.69 -16.29
C PHE A 166 -0.17 9.99 -17.10
N VAL A 167 0.69 10.09 -18.11
CA VAL A 167 0.89 11.34 -18.85
C VAL A 167 0.12 11.34 -20.18
N ASN A 168 -0.11 10.18 -20.76
CA ASN A 168 -0.85 10.07 -22.01
C ASN A 168 -2.32 9.71 -21.73
N GLU A 169 -3.26 10.42 -22.36
CA GLU A 169 -4.70 10.09 -22.34
C GLU A 169 -5.04 8.83 -23.16
N ILE A 170 -4.11 7.89 -23.25
CA ILE A 170 -4.26 6.65 -24.01
C ILE A 170 -5.06 5.65 -23.19
N ASN A 171 -5.81 4.80 -23.86
CA ASN A 171 -6.52 3.68 -23.25
C ASN A 171 -5.57 2.82 -22.39
N ARG A 172 -5.81 2.77 -21.09
CA ARG A 172 -4.96 2.06 -20.11
C ARG A 172 -4.81 0.57 -20.44
N ASP A 173 -5.85 -0.05 -20.98
CA ASP A 173 -5.82 -1.47 -21.33
C ASP A 173 -4.83 -1.74 -22.45
N SER A 174 -4.82 -0.89 -23.50
CA SER A 174 -3.85 -0.98 -24.58
C SER A 174 -2.41 -0.77 -24.12
N VAL A 175 -2.19 0.18 -23.18
CA VAL A 175 -0.87 0.37 -22.57
C VAL A 175 -0.46 -0.85 -21.77
N ALA A 176 -1.37 -1.42 -20.97
CA ALA A 176 -1.09 -2.63 -20.19
C ALA A 176 -0.77 -3.84 -21.07
N GLU A 177 -1.39 -3.94 -22.26
CA GLU A 177 -1.06 -4.98 -23.25
C GLU A 177 0.38 -4.83 -23.78
N GLU A 178 0.78 -3.62 -24.13
CA GLU A 178 2.15 -3.32 -24.56
C GLU A 178 3.16 -3.61 -23.45
N LEU A 179 2.91 -3.14 -22.23
CA LEU A 179 3.82 -3.32 -21.09
C LEU A 179 3.99 -4.78 -20.68
N ALA A 180 2.98 -5.61 -20.91
CA ALA A 180 3.04 -7.05 -20.63
C ALA A 180 4.04 -7.83 -21.50
N GLN A 181 4.55 -7.23 -22.59
CA GLN A 181 5.55 -7.81 -23.49
C GLN A 181 6.97 -7.36 -23.15
N SER A 182 7.18 -6.67 -22.05
CA SER A 182 8.49 -6.17 -21.63
C SER A 182 9.42 -7.30 -21.18
N ASP A 183 10.72 -7.14 -21.44
CA ASP A 183 11.77 -8.02 -20.93
C ASP A 183 12.05 -7.82 -19.42
N TYR A 184 11.49 -6.79 -18.81
CA TYR A 184 11.64 -6.49 -17.39
C TYR A 184 10.42 -6.92 -16.58
N ASP A 185 10.61 -7.82 -15.63
CA ASP A 185 9.53 -8.32 -14.75
C ASP A 185 8.81 -7.19 -14.01
N SER A 186 9.54 -6.14 -13.62
CA SER A 186 8.96 -4.96 -12.96
C SER A 186 7.98 -4.19 -13.86
N VAL A 187 8.22 -4.14 -15.15
CA VAL A 187 7.30 -3.53 -16.13
C VAL A 187 6.08 -4.42 -16.36
N VAL A 188 6.30 -5.73 -16.45
CA VAL A 188 5.20 -6.72 -16.52
C VAL A 188 4.31 -6.66 -15.29
N GLU A 189 4.90 -6.47 -14.09
CA GLU A 189 4.16 -6.28 -12.84
C GLU A 189 3.24 -5.05 -12.88
N ILE A 190 3.71 -3.93 -13.44
CA ILE A 190 2.87 -2.73 -13.64
C ILE A 190 1.66 -3.08 -14.52
N ALA A 191 1.88 -3.80 -15.63
CA ALA A 191 0.80 -4.23 -16.52
C ALA A 191 -0.22 -5.13 -15.82
N GLN A 192 0.24 -6.10 -15.05
CA GLN A 192 -0.62 -7.00 -14.27
C GLN A 192 -1.43 -6.24 -13.22
N PHE A 193 -0.80 -5.30 -12.52
CA PHE A 193 -1.47 -4.45 -11.56
C PHE A 193 -2.60 -3.65 -12.21
N VAL A 194 -2.34 -3.00 -13.34
CA VAL A 194 -3.34 -2.20 -14.06
C VAL A 194 -4.52 -3.05 -14.52
N ARG A 195 -4.28 -4.27 -15.04
CA ARG A 195 -5.33 -5.21 -15.45
C ARG A 195 -6.18 -5.73 -14.28
N SER A 196 -5.60 -5.84 -13.09
CA SER A 196 -6.30 -6.28 -11.88
C SER A 196 -6.93 -5.13 -11.09
N SER A 197 -6.72 -3.90 -11.52
CA SER A 197 -7.26 -2.70 -10.87
C SER A 197 -8.75 -2.57 -11.13
N THR A 198 -9.50 -2.31 -10.06
CA THR A 198 -10.96 -2.13 -10.10
C THR A 198 -11.39 -0.71 -9.74
N ARG A 199 -10.43 0.16 -9.42
CA ARG A 199 -10.68 1.53 -8.97
C ARG A 199 -9.75 2.58 -9.59
#